data_8e562effc4c7714e13600011ba8ca7cb
#
_entry.id   8e562effc4c7714e13600011ba8ca7cb
#
_cell.length_a   1.000
_cell.length_b   1.000
_cell.length_c   1.000
_cell.angle_alpha   90.00
_cell.angle_beta   90.00
_cell.angle_gamma   90.00
#
_symmetry.space_group_name_H-M   'P 1'
#
loop_
_entity.id
_entity.type
_entity.pdbx_description
1 polymer ?
#
loop_
_entity_poly.entity_id
_entity_poly.type
_entity_poly.pdbx_seq_one_letter_code
_entity_poly.pdbx_strand_id
1 'polypeptide(L)'
;NPGYVAISEFMATYGVTTVGVEGTSSYGAGLTRHLRTQKYSVVEVLRPTRAVRRRDGKSDPVDAVAAARQVLTGEALSIPKDTSGPVESLRGLQITRRQLVMTAAKLMTTIKSLLVTAPDEIRRRYSAMSTLVMVEALSRCRPSADLADPRNGVLLALKTLATTYRDLQKQGTQLEKHISILVEMINPHVTSIFGCGSVVAADLIVSVGDNPGRIHSEAALAHLCGAAPIPASSGRTHRHRLNRGGDRRANSALHRIALVRMHHDQRTRDYVAKRTKEGLSKKEILRCLKRAIVREVYRVLCLGQAVLPTGQVEVDELKARRIERQLSQAQVAEKLGCAPARISDIETG
;
A
#
# COMPACT_ATOMS: atom_id res chain seq x y z
N ASN A 1 29.07 -9.82 -7.09
CA ASN A 1 29.30 -10.45 -5.78
C ASN A 1 29.90 -11.85 -6.04
N PRO A 2 31.10 -12.17 -5.52
CA PRO A 2 31.76 -13.49 -5.78
C PRO A 2 30.87 -14.68 -5.38
N GLY A 3 30.17 -14.59 -4.26
CA GLY A 3 29.28 -15.66 -3.79
C GLY A 3 28.11 -15.94 -4.74
N TYR A 4 27.59 -14.92 -5.45
CA TYR A 4 26.53 -15.15 -6.45
C TYR A 4 27.07 -15.86 -7.68
N VAL A 5 28.30 -15.57 -8.09
CA VAL A 5 28.97 -16.26 -9.21
C VAL A 5 29.19 -17.72 -8.86
N ALA A 6 29.78 -18.00 -7.69
CA ALA A 6 29.99 -19.36 -7.21
C ALA A 6 28.70 -20.20 -7.15
N ILE A 7 27.58 -19.59 -6.69
CA ILE A 7 26.27 -20.25 -6.73
C ILE A 7 25.85 -20.57 -8.16
N SER A 8 26.02 -19.65 -9.10
CA SER A 8 25.64 -19.88 -10.51
C SER A 8 26.50 -20.97 -11.16
N GLU A 9 27.80 -21.01 -10.88
CA GLU A 9 28.70 -22.07 -11.35
C GLU A 9 28.33 -23.44 -10.78
N PHE A 10 28.09 -23.51 -9.47
CA PHE A 10 27.60 -24.73 -8.83
C PHE A 10 26.29 -25.22 -9.46
N MET A 11 25.32 -24.34 -9.67
CA MET A 11 24.05 -24.69 -10.28
C MET A 11 24.19 -25.18 -11.73
N ALA A 12 25.10 -24.56 -12.50
CA ALA A 12 25.40 -24.98 -13.86
C ALA A 12 25.97 -26.41 -13.91
N THR A 13 26.84 -26.77 -12.96
CA THR A 13 27.42 -28.12 -12.85
C THR A 13 26.34 -29.21 -12.69
N TYR A 14 25.25 -28.89 -12.02
CA TYR A 14 24.15 -29.85 -11.78
C TYR A 14 22.92 -29.66 -12.70
N GLY A 15 23.02 -28.80 -13.71
CA GLY A 15 21.91 -28.56 -14.65
C GLY A 15 20.66 -27.98 -14.02
N VAL A 16 20.81 -27.21 -12.94
CA VAL A 16 19.68 -26.58 -12.23
C VAL A 16 19.06 -25.51 -13.12
N THR A 17 17.74 -25.54 -13.27
CA THR A 17 16.96 -24.56 -14.06
C THR A 17 16.08 -23.66 -13.20
N THR A 18 15.64 -24.16 -12.04
CA THR A 18 14.72 -23.45 -11.13
C THR A 18 15.30 -23.37 -9.73
N VAL A 19 15.21 -22.18 -9.13
CA VAL A 19 15.83 -21.88 -7.83
C VAL A 19 14.80 -21.28 -6.88
N GLY A 20 14.66 -21.88 -5.71
CA GLY A 20 13.88 -21.33 -4.61
C GLY A 20 14.71 -20.33 -3.80
N VAL A 21 14.24 -19.10 -3.70
CA VAL A 21 14.89 -18.05 -2.90
C VAL A 21 13.94 -17.54 -1.84
N GLU A 22 14.41 -17.52 -0.59
CA GLU A 22 13.67 -16.92 0.53
C GLU A 22 13.91 -15.41 0.58
N GLY A 23 12.86 -14.64 0.88
CA GLY A 23 12.97 -13.21 1.10
C GLY A 23 13.46 -12.42 -0.11
N THR A 24 12.96 -12.73 -1.28
CA THR A 24 13.32 -12.13 -2.57
C THR A 24 13.19 -10.61 -2.63
N SER A 25 12.37 -10.02 -1.76
CA SER A 25 12.20 -8.56 -1.62
C SER A 25 13.04 -7.94 -0.50
N SER A 26 13.95 -8.71 0.12
CA SER A 26 14.81 -8.26 1.22
C SER A 26 16.25 -8.77 1.03
N TYR A 27 16.73 -9.64 1.90
CA TYR A 27 18.11 -10.16 1.82
C TYR A 27 18.38 -10.98 0.56
N GLY A 28 17.38 -11.70 0.03
CA GLY A 28 17.47 -12.45 -1.21
C GLY A 28 17.38 -11.62 -2.49
N ALA A 29 17.12 -10.30 -2.40
CA ALA A 29 16.88 -9.45 -3.57
C ALA A 29 18.07 -9.38 -4.53
N GLY A 30 19.29 -9.27 -3.99
CA GLY A 30 20.53 -9.24 -4.79
C GLY A 30 20.76 -10.52 -5.56
N LEU A 31 20.60 -11.67 -4.88
CA LEU A 31 20.72 -12.99 -5.50
C LEU A 31 19.61 -13.19 -6.55
N THR A 32 18.38 -12.84 -6.25
CA THR A 32 17.26 -12.93 -7.20
C THR A 32 17.54 -12.17 -8.50
N ARG A 33 18.04 -10.93 -8.42
CA ARG A 33 18.41 -10.16 -9.61
C ARG A 33 19.52 -10.82 -10.40
N HIS A 34 20.57 -11.28 -9.71
CA HIS A 34 21.70 -11.97 -10.35
C HIS A 34 21.23 -13.22 -11.09
N LEU A 35 20.48 -14.10 -10.45
CA LEU A 35 19.99 -15.35 -11.05
C LEU A 35 19.08 -15.09 -12.24
N ARG A 36 18.20 -14.09 -12.17
CA ARG A 36 17.35 -13.69 -13.31
C ARG A 36 18.16 -13.18 -14.49
N THR A 37 19.22 -12.39 -14.24
CA THR A 37 20.16 -11.95 -15.30
C THR A 37 20.83 -13.14 -15.99
N GLN A 38 21.10 -14.22 -15.25
CA GLN A 38 21.61 -15.48 -15.77
C GLN A 38 20.52 -16.41 -16.35
N LYS A 39 19.28 -15.91 -16.48
CA LYS A 39 18.10 -16.63 -17.05
C LYS A 39 17.61 -17.84 -16.24
N TYR A 40 17.97 -17.96 -14.97
CA TYR A 40 17.37 -18.97 -14.10
C TYR A 40 15.92 -18.60 -13.75
N SER A 41 15.06 -19.64 -13.66
CA SER A 41 13.73 -19.49 -13.11
C SER A 41 13.81 -19.33 -11.59
N VAL A 42 13.48 -18.16 -11.08
CA VAL A 42 13.50 -17.88 -9.63
C VAL A 42 12.09 -17.86 -9.09
N VAL A 43 11.85 -18.68 -8.08
CA VAL A 43 10.59 -18.70 -7.32
C VAL A 43 10.83 -18.30 -5.87
N GLU A 44 9.89 -17.61 -5.29
CA GLU A 44 9.92 -17.28 -3.87
C GLU A 44 9.36 -18.42 -3.06
N VAL A 45 10.13 -18.87 -2.07
CA VAL A 45 9.75 -19.93 -1.15
C VAL A 45 9.43 -19.37 0.22
N LEU A 46 8.55 -20.05 0.94
CA LEU A 46 8.16 -19.66 2.28
C LEU A 46 9.19 -20.13 3.30
N ARG A 47 9.38 -19.34 4.34
CA ARG A 47 10.14 -19.77 5.52
C ARG A 47 9.55 -21.04 6.11
N PRO A 48 10.40 -22.00 6.52
CA PRO A 48 9.96 -23.15 7.29
C PRO A 48 9.12 -22.74 8.50
N THR A 49 8.07 -23.47 8.77
CA THR A 49 7.19 -23.18 9.92
C THR A 49 7.94 -23.30 11.24
N ARG A 50 7.41 -22.69 12.31
CA ARG A 50 8.01 -22.82 13.64
C ARG A 50 8.10 -24.29 14.11
N ALA A 51 7.15 -25.14 13.70
CA ALA A 51 7.15 -26.56 14.01
C ALA A 51 8.34 -27.28 13.38
N VAL A 52 8.56 -27.04 12.08
CA VAL A 52 9.71 -27.60 11.32
C VAL A 52 11.03 -27.14 11.97
N ARG A 53 11.19 -25.86 12.26
CA ARG A 53 12.41 -25.35 12.91
C ARG A 53 12.65 -25.88 14.33
N ARG A 54 11.58 -26.20 15.08
CA ARG A 54 11.73 -26.82 16.40
C ARG A 54 12.22 -28.27 16.30
N ARG A 55 11.79 -28.98 15.25
CA ARG A 55 12.18 -30.37 15.02
C ARG A 55 13.58 -30.49 14.40
N ASP A 56 13.85 -29.73 13.34
CA ASP A 56 15.03 -29.89 12.48
C ASP A 56 16.14 -28.87 12.79
N GLY A 57 15.90 -27.97 13.74
CA GLY A 57 16.83 -26.89 14.08
C GLY A 57 16.76 -25.70 13.13
N LYS A 58 17.69 -24.75 13.32
CA LYS A 58 17.89 -23.60 12.44
C LYS A 58 19.34 -23.54 11.99
N SER A 59 19.56 -23.85 10.72
CA SER A 59 20.88 -23.70 10.08
C SER A 59 20.68 -23.43 8.60
N ASP A 60 21.64 -22.80 7.95
CA ASP A 60 21.58 -22.48 6.54
C ASP A 60 21.38 -23.73 5.66
N PRO A 61 22.04 -24.90 5.92
CA PRO A 61 21.78 -26.12 5.17
C PRO A 61 20.33 -26.62 5.31
N VAL A 62 19.73 -26.54 6.49
CA VAL A 62 18.33 -26.95 6.73
C VAL A 62 17.38 -26.04 5.96
N ASP A 63 17.61 -24.74 5.98
CA ASP A 63 16.79 -23.78 5.26
C ASP A 63 16.96 -23.96 3.72
N ALA A 64 18.17 -24.24 3.22
CA ALA A 64 18.42 -24.52 1.80
C ALA A 64 17.74 -25.78 1.32
N VAL A 65 17.83 -26.90 2.08
CA VAL A 65 17.15 -28.15 1.76
C VAL A 65 15.62 -27.97 1.79
N ALA A 66 15.09 -27.23 2.75
CA ALA A 66 13.67 -26.94 2.82
C ALA A 66 13.20 -26.13 1.59
N ALA A 67 13.98 -25.13 1.16
CA ALA A 67 13.71 -24.36 -0.04
C ALA A 67 13.71 -25.23 -1.31
N ALA A 68 14.70 -26.11 -1.47
CA ALA A 68 14.80 -27.03 -2.60
C ALA A 68 13.61 -28.01 -2.64
N ARG A 69 13.23 -28.59 -1.49
CA ARG A 69 12.05 -29.47 -1.38
C ARG A 69 10.77 -28.76 -1.76
N GLN A 70 10.59 -27.51 -1.34
CA GLN A 70 9.41 -26.73 -1.70
C GLN A 70 9.33 -26.47 -3.21
N VAL A 71 10.45 -26.22 -3.88
CA VAL A 71 10.51 -26.11 -5.35
C VAL A 71 10.10 -27.42 -6.01
N LEU A 72 10.61 -28.56 -5.53
CA LEU A 72 10.32 -29.88 -6.08
C LEU A 72 8.86 -30.28 -5.91
N THR A 73 8.24 -29.96 -4.77
CA THR A 73 6.81 -30.26 -4.54
C THR A 73 5.87 -29.30 -5.28
N GLY A 74 6.35 -28.16 -5.73
CA GLY A 74 5.52 -27.12 -6.36
C GLY A 74 4.55 -26.41 -5.39
N GLU A 75 4.63 -26.71 -4.09
CA GLU A 75 3.69 -26.15 -3.10
C GLU A 75 4.07 -24.73 -2.68
N ALA A 76 3.06 -23.86 -2.63
CA ALA A 76 3.18 -22.49 -2.13
C ALA A 76 4.29 -21.66 -2.80
N LEU A 77 4.61 -21.94 -4.05
CA LEU A 77 5.54 -21.14 -4.84
C LEU A 77 4.88 -19.86 -5.32
N SER A 78 5.65 -18.78 -5.35
CA SER A 78 5.20 -17.54 -5.97
C SER A 78 6.28 -16.95 -6.87
N ILE A 79 5.85 -16.27 -7.93
CA ILE A 79 6.76 -15.49 -8.77
C ILE A 79 7.21 -14.27 -7.94
N PRO A 80 8.53 -14.09 -7.71
CA PRO A 80 9.01 -12.95 -6.95
C PRO A 80 8.61 -11.63 -7.59
N LYS A 81 8.33 -10.65 -6.74
CA LYS A 81 8.16 -9.28 -7.20
C LYS A 81 9.42 -8.80 -7.92
N ASP A 82 9.26 -8.20 -9.09
CA ASP A 82 10.37 -7.55 -9.77
C ASP A 82 10.68 -6.20 -9.11
N THR A 83 11.96 -5.94 -8.93
CA THR A 83 12.51 -4.73 -8.30
C THR A 83 13.63 -4.13 -9.14
N SER A 84 13.59 -4.32 -10.46
CA SER A 84 14.61 -3.80 -11.39
C SER A 84 14.15 -2.55 -12.16
N GLY A 85 12.87 -2.23 -12.10
CA GLY A 85 12.24 -1.13 -12.82
C GLY A 85 11.97 0.12 -11.96
N PRO A 86 11.16 1.05 -12.48
CA PRO A 86 10.86 2.33 -11.84
C PRO A 86 10.11 2.19 -10.51
N VAL A 87 9.45 1.07 -10.26
CA VAL A 87 8.79 0.81 -8.97
C VAL A 87 9.79 0.72 -7.82
N GLU A 88 11.04 0.30 -8.08
CA GLU A 88 12.09 0.30 -7.04
C GLU A 88 12.51 1.72 -6.66
N SER A 89 12.61 2.64 -7.63
CA SER A 89 12.84 4.07 -7.36
C SER A 89 11.69 4.64 -6.51
N LEU A 90 10.43 4.35 -6.90
CA LEU A 90 9.25 4.75 -6.16
C LEU A 90 9.26 4.20 -4.73
N ARG A 91 9.68 2.94 -4.52
CA ARG A 91 9.80 2.32 -3.20
C ARG A 91 10.82 3.05 -2.32
N GLY A 92 11.98 3.42 -2.87
CA GLY A 92 13.00 4.18 -2.17
C GLY A 92 12.48 5.54 -1.69
N LEU A 93 11.83 6.30 -2.58
CA LEU A 93 11.25 7.61 -2.25
C LEU A 93 10.13 7.49 -1.19
N GLN A 94 9.27 6.48 -1.29
CA GLN A 94 8.20 6.24 -0.31
C GLN A 94 8.74 5.90 1.09
N ILE A 95 9.80 5.09 1.17
CA ILE A 95 10.44 4.76 2.45
C ILE A 95 11.01 6.03 3.07
N THR A 96 11.78 6.80 2.31
CA THR A 96 12.40 8.05 2.77
C THR A 96 11.37 9.06 3.21
N ARG A 97 10.36 9.33 2.36
CA ARG A 97 9.27 10.26 2.72
C ARG A 97 8.58 9.86 4.03
N ARG A 98 8.27 8.58 4.19
CA ARG A 98 7.64 8.09 5.42
C ARG A 98 8.52 8.32 6.64
N GLN A 99 9.83 8.07 6.53
CA GLN A 99 10.76 8.30 7.61
C GLN A 99 10.81 9.78 8.00
N LEU A 100 10.85 10.70 7.02
CA LEU A 100 10.80 12.14 7.27
C LEU A 100 9.53 12.55 8.01
N VAL A 101 8.36 12.07 7.57
CA VAL A 101 7.06 12.36 8.21
C VAL A 101 7.00 11.82 9.64
N MET A 102 7.49 10.60 9.87
CA MET A 102 7.52 9.99 11.22
C MET A 102 8.47 10.76 12.15
N THR A 103 9.63 11.17 11.65
CA THR A 103 10.59 11.95 12.42
C THR A 103 10.04 13.34 12.75
N ALA A 104 9.42 14.01 11.78
CA ALA A 104 8.75 15.29 12.01
C ALA A 104 7.65 15.18 13.09
N ALA A 105 6.84 14.11 13.05
CA ALA A 105 5.81 13.88 14.07
C ALA A 105 6.42 13.72 15.48
N LYS A 106 7.54 12.99 15.60
CA LYS A 106 8.26 12.86 16.87
C LYS A 106 8.81 14.19 17.37
N LEU A 107 9.43 14.99 16.47
CA LEU A 107 9.92 16.32 16.83
C LEU A 107 8.79 17.22 17.34
N MET A 108 7.63 17.19 16.69
CA MET A 108 6.47 17.95 17.13
C MET A 108 6.01 17.53 18.54
N THR A 109 6.02 16.23 18.85
CA THR A 109 5.71 15.75 20.19
C THR A 109 6.73 16.27 21.21
N THR A 110 8.02 16.25 20.87
CA THR A 110 9.09 16.77 21.72
C THR A 110 8.96 18.26 21.96
N ILE A 111 8.67 19.07 20.89
CA ILE A 111 8.43 20.52 21.01
C ILE A 111 7.28 20.79 21.99
N LYS A 112 6.15 20.09 21.83
CA LYS A 112 5.00 20.26 22.73
C LYS A 112 5.32 19.86 24.17
N SER A 113 6.08 18.78 24.37
CA SER A 113 6.51 18.34 25.70
C SER A 113 7.42 19.37 26.37
N LEU A 114 8.40 19.92 25.66
CA LEU A 114 9.28 20.99 26.17
C LEU A 114 8.50 22.26 26.51
N LEU A 115 7.50 22.61 25.73
CA LEU A 115 6.65 23.77 26.01
C LEU A 115 5.83 23.60 27.30
N VAL A 116 5.43 22.39 27.65
CA VAL A 116 4.70 22.11 28.92
C VAL A 116 5.55 22.47 30.13
N THR A 117 6.85 22.15 30.09
CA THR A 117 7.80 22.38 31.19
C THR A 117 8.60 23.70 31.07
N ALA A 118 8.37 24.46 30.01
CA ALA A 118 9.07 25.71 29.74
C ALA A 118 8.72 26.78 30.78
N PRO A 119 9.60 27.77 31.01
CA PRO A 119 9.28 28.96 31.81
C PRO A 119 7.97 29.61 31.34
N ASP A 120 7.20 30.14 32.27
CA ASP A 120 5.82 30.62 32.06
C ASP A 120 5.67 31.62 30.91
N GLU A 121 6.64 32.48 30.73
CA GLU A 121 6.65 33.45 29.62
C GLU A 121 6.67 32.75 28.26
N ILE A 122 7.56 31.76 28.09
CA ILE A 122 7.69 30.97 26.86
C ILE A 122 6.42 30.16 26.64
N ARG A 123 5.96 29.44 27.68
CA ARG A 123 4.75 28.64 27.61
C ARG A 123 3.55 29.46 27.18
N ARG A 124 3.27 30.59 27.83
CA ARG A 124 2.15 31.47 27.49
C ARG A 124 2.23 31.99 26.06
N ARG A 125 3.44 32.35 25.61
CA ARG A 125 3.63 32.89 24.26
C ARG A 125 3.35 31.90 23.16
N TYR A 126 3.79 30.63 23.29
CA TYR A 126 3.79 29.66 22.18
C TYR A 126 2.69 28.61 22.26
N SER A 127 2.18 28.24 23.46
CA SER A 127 1.20 27.19 23.61
C SER A 127 -0.18 27.49 23.00
N ALA A 128 -0.55 28.76 22.89
CA ALA A 128 -1.81 29.19 22.30
C ALA A 128 -1.79 29.26 20.77
N MET A 129 -0.61 29.13 20.16
CA MET A 129 -0.45 29.23 18.70
C MET A 129 -0.87 27.95 17.99
N SER A 130 -1.40 28.07 16.77
CA SER A 130 -1.54 26.91 15.88
C SER A 130 -0.17 26.32 15.56
N THR A 131 -0.12 25.03 15.23
CA THR A 131 1.15 24.32 14.99
C THR A 131 2.04 25.01 13.96
N LEU A 132 1.48 25.50 12.86
CA LEU A 132 2.25 26.16 11.80
C LEU A 132 2.83 27.50 12.28
N VAL A 133 2.02 28.33 12.93
CA VAL A 133 2.44 29.64 13.49
C VAL A 133 3.50 29.45 14.57
N MET A 134 3.31 28.46 15.44
CA MET A 134 4.26 28.14 16.51
C MET A 134 5.63 27.73 15.95
N VAL A 135 5.67 26.82 14.99
CA VAL A 135 6.92 26.36 14.36
C VAL A 135 7.63 27.52 13.67
N GLU A 136 6.90 28.35 12.94
CA GLU A 136 7.48 29.51 12.26
C GLU A 136 8.05 30.53 13.27
N ALA A 137 7.31 30.86 14.33
CA ALA A 137 7.74 31.74 15.37
C ALA A 137 8.98 31.20 16.13
N LEU A 138 8.97 29.91 16.49
CA LEU A 138 10.11 29.27 17.16
C LEU A 138 11.35 29.22 16.28
N SER A 139 11.21 28.91 14.98
CA SER A 139 12.35 28.85 14.05
C SER A 139 13.05 30.22 13.86
N ARG A 140 12.31 31.32 14.05
CA ARG A 140 12.81 32.66 13.90
C ARG A 140 13.23 33.34 15.22
N CYS A 141 12.96 32.70 16.37
CA CYS A 141 13.33 33.30 17.66
C CYS A 141 14.85 33.52 17.79
N ARG A 142 15.25 34.47 18.58
CA ARG A 142 16.65 34.84 18.82
C ARG A 142 16.95 34.77 20.31
N PRO A 143 17.27 33.53 20.84
CA PRO A 143 17.70 33.41 22.23
C PRO A 143 19.02 34.17 22.43
N SER A 144 19.23 34.70 23.63
CA SER A 144 20.54 35.29 24.02
C SER A 144 21.61 34.19 24.13
N ALA A 145 22.88 34.61 24.10
CA ALA A 145 24.03 33.70 24.29
C ALA A 145 24.20 33.24 25.75
N ASP A 146 23.56 33.95 26.70
CA ASP A 146 23.57 33.55 28.12
C ASP A 146 22.68 32.30 28.32
N LEU A 147 23.29 31.12 28.27
CA LEU A 147 22.62 29.84 28.48
C LEU A 147 22.43 29.52 29.98
N ALA A 148 23.00 30.29 30.91
CA ALA A 148 22.75 30.15 32.33
C ALA A 148 21.30 30.55 32.67
N ASP A 149 20.72 31.47 31.90
CA ASP A 149 19.29 31.71 31.96
C ASP A 149 18.51 30.58 31.26
N PRO A 150 17.69 29.83 32.01
CA PRO A 150 16.93 28.68 31.45
C PRO A 150 16.00 29.07 30.32
N ARG A 151 15.56 30.33 30.22
CA ARG A 151 14.74 30.83 29.12
C ARG A 151 15.49 30.74 27.78
N ASN A 152 16.75 31.13 27.75
CA ASN A 152 17.57 31.09 26.54
C ASN A 152 17.90 29.67 26.11
N GLY A 153 18.24 28.79 27.05
CA GLY A 153 18.51 27.39 26.78
C GLY A 153 17.30 26.68 26.19
N VAL A 154 16.12 26.87 26.79
CA VAL A 154 14.84 26.27 26.29
C VAL A 154 14.47 26.87 24.94
N LEU A 155 14.59 28.15 24.72
CA LEU A 155 14.31 28.79 23.41
C LEU A 155 15.27 28.28 22.33
N LEU A 156 16.55 28.08 22.63
CA LEU A 156 17.53 27.51 21.69
C LEU A 156 17.17 26.07 21.29
N ALA A 157 16.81 25.26 22.28
CA ALA A 157 16.35 23.88 22.03
C ALA A 157 15.08 23.85 21.15
N LEU A 158 14.08 24.64 21.49
CA LEU A 158 12.83 24.74 20.73
C LEU A 158 13.07 25.28 19.30
N LYS A 159 13.96 26.28 19.14
CA LYS A 159 14.35 26.77 17.80
C LYS A 159 14.97 25.67 16.95
N THR A 160 15.93 24.94 17.52
CA THR A 160 16.62 23.85 16.80
C THR A 160 15.62 22.79 16.33
N LEU A 161 14.73 22.34 17.21
CA LEU A 161 13.69 21.35 16.88
C LEU A 161 12.70 21.88 15.83
N ALA A 162 12.26 23.14 15.94
CA ALA A 162 11.34 23.76 15.02
C ALA A 162 11.96 23.94 13.62
N THR A 163 13.24 24.34 13.54
CA THR A 163 13.96 24.45 12.27
C THR A 163 14.09 23.09 11.60
N THR A 164 14.53 22.07 12.34
CA THR A 164 14.65 20.69 11.84
C THR A 164 13.28 20.15 11.37
N TYR A 165 12.21 20.39 12.14
CA TYR A 165 10.85 20.02 11.75
C TYR A 165 10.47 20.63 10.40
N ARG A 166 10.71 21.91 10.21
CA ARG A 166 10.40 22.64 8.98
C ARG A 166 11.18 22.09 7.78
N ASP A 167 12.47 21.79 7.97
CA ASP A 167 13.31 21.23 6.92
C ASP A 167 12.85 19.83 6.50
N LEU A 168 12.48 18.97 7.46
CA LEU A 168 11.91 17.65 7.18
C LEU A 168 10.59 17.75 6.41
N GLN A 169 9.72 18.71 6.76
CA GLN A 169 8.47 18.96 6.04
C GLN A 169 8.73 19.40 4.60
N LYS A 170 9.67 20.32 4.39
CA LYS A 170 10.07 20.78 3.05
C LYS A 170 10.58 19.61 2.19
N GLN A 171 11.49 18.80 2.73
CA GLN A 171 12.01 17.62 2.04
C GLN A 171 10.89 16.61 1.74
N GLY A 172 9.99 16.36 2.70
CA GLY A 172 8.82 15.49 2.52
C GLY A 172 7.94 15.93 1.36
N THR A 173 7.65 17.23 1.25
CA THR A 173 6.86 17.81 0.15
C THR A 173 7.58 17.70 -1.20
N GLN A 174 8.90 17.87 -1.22
CA GLN A 174 9.69 17.66 -2.45
C GLN A 174 9.62 16.21 -2.92
N LEU A 175 9.78 15.25 -2.00
CA LEU A 175 9.65 13.83 -2.33
C LEU A 175 8.24 13.48 -2.83
N GLU A 176 7.18 14.10 -2.29
CA GLU A 176 5.81 13.90 -2.80
C GLU A 176 5.67 14.30 -4.27
N LYS A 177 6.30 15.40 -4.68
CA LYS A 177 6.31 15.81 -6.10
C LYS A 177 6.98 14.75 -6.99
N HIS A 178 8.14 14.24 -6.59
CA HIS A 178 8.83 13.18 -7.34
C HIS A 178 8.03 11.87 -7.36
N ILE A 179 7.40 11.52 -6.23
CA ILE A 179 6.49 10.37 -6.15
C ILE A 179 5.31 10.55 -7.11
N SER A 180 4.70 11.73 -7.18
CA SER A 180 3.59 12.02 -8.09
C SER A 180 3.99 11.83 -9.56
N ILE A 181 5.17 12.32 -9.96
CA ILE A 181 5.70 12.17 -11.31
C ILE A 181 5.93 10.69 -11.64
N LEU A 182 6.55 9.93 -10.74
CA LEU A 182 6.79 8.50 -10.96
C LEU A 182 5.49 7.70 -11.00
N VAL A 183 4.52 8.01 -10.15
CA VAL A 183 3.21 7.35 -10.17
C VAL A 183 2.52 7.57 -11.51
N GLU A 184 2.51 8.80 -12.02
CA GLU A 184 1.92 9.13 -13.32
C GLU A 184 2.64 8.40 -14.47
N MET A 185 3.97 8.35 -14.43
CA MET A 185 4.77 7.64 -15.44
C MET A 185 4.53 6.12 -15.41
N ILE A 186 4.38 5.50 -14.23
CA ILE A 186 4.22 4.05 -14.09
C ILE A 186 2.78 3.65 -14.43
N ASN A 187 1.80 4.37 -13.92
CA ASN A 187 0.39 4.10 -14.18
C ASN A 187 -0.48 5.36 -13.99
N PRO A 188 -0.80 6.08 -15.07
CA PRO A 188 -1.58 7.33 -15.00
C PRO A 188 -3.02 7.13 -14.50
N HIS A 189 -3.54 5.90 -14.60
CA HIS A 189 -4.93 5.64 -14.22
C HIS A 189 -5.14 5.38 -12.73
N VAL A 190 -4.08 5.13 -11.95
CA VAL A 190 -4.24 4.74 -10.54
C VAL A 190 -4.75 5.89 -9.68
N THR A 191 -4.43 7.13 -10.01
CA THR A 191 -4.89 8.33 -9.30
C THR A 191 -6.33 8.70 -9.64
N SER A 192 -6.91 8.13 -10.70
CA SER A 192 -8.34 8.28 -11.03
C SER A 192 -9.25 7.44 -10.12
N ILE A 193 -8.70 6.49 -9.36
CA ILE A 193 -9.44 5.79 -8.31
C ILE A 193 -9.82 6.79 -7.22
N PHE A 194 -11.12 7.05 -7.04
CA PHE A 194 -11.60 8.04 -6.06
C PHE A 194 -11.03 7.78 -4.65
N GLY A 195 -10.37 8.77 -4.09
CA GLY A 195 -9.70 8.69 -2.79
C GLY A 195 -8.25 8.15 -2.85
N CYS A 196 -7.70 7.91 -4.04
CA CYS A 196 -6.35 7.42 -4.25
C CYS A 196 -5.41 8.51 -4.73
N GLY A 197 -4.91 9.37 -3.84
CA GLY A 197 -3.86 10.33 -4.18
C GLY A 197 -2.50 9.66 -4.40
N SER A 198 -1.53 10.39 -4.98
CA SER A 198 -0.23 9.86 -5.43
C SER A 198 0.53 9.05 -4.38
N VAL A 199 0.52 9.48 -3.11
CA VAL A 199 1.18 8.74 -2.00
C VAL A 199 0.50 7.40 -1.71
N VAL A 200 -0.83 7.34 -1.85
CA VAL A 200 -1.62 6.11 -1.66
C VAL A 200 -1.41 5.18 -2.84
N ALA A 201 -1.44 5.73 -4.04
CA ALA A 201 -1.15 5.04 -5.29
C ALA A 201 0.24 4.40 -5.27
N ALA A 202 1.25 5.14 -4.81
CA ALA A 202 2.61 4.64 -4.67
C ALA A 202 2.72 3.43 -3.73
N ASP A 203 2.01 3.42 -2.60
CA ASP A 203 1.96 2.26 -1.70
C ASP A 203 1.38 1.01 -2.41
N LEU A 204 0.35 1.18 -3.25
CA LEU A 204 -0.27 0.10 -4.01
C LEU A 204 0.64 -0.40 -5.15
N ILE A 205 1.21 0.52 -5.94
CA ILE A 205 2.15 0.21 -7.03
C ILE A 205 3.35 -0.56 -6.49
N VAL A 206 3.96 -0.09 -5.40
CA VAL A 206 5.11 -0.76 -4.77
C VAL A 206 4.76 -2.16 -4.28
N SER A 207 3.53 -2.40 -3.82
CA SER A 207 3.09 -3.73 -3.39
C SER A 207 2.89 -4.68 -4.57
N VAL A 208 2.42 -4.18 -5.71
CA VAL A 208 2.25 -4.95 -6.95
C VAL A 208 3.59 -5.25 -7.59
N GLY A 209 4.50 -4.27 -7.71
CA GLY A 209 5.82 -4.41 -8.33
C GLY A 209 5.82 -4.12 -9.83
N ASP A 210 7.01 -4.21 -10.45
CA ASP A 210 7.21 -3.99 -11.89
C ASP A 210 6.63 -5.12 -12.77
N ASN A 211 6.23 -6.25 -12.18
CA ASN A 211 5.65 -7.40 -12.88
C ASN A 211 4.22 -7.72 -12.39
N PRO A 212 3.23 -6.87 -12.69
CA PRO A 212 1.85 -7.02 -12.21
C PRO A 212 1.19 -8.34 -12.66
N GLY A 213 1.59 -8.89 -13.80
CA GLY A 213 1.10 -10.18 -14.32
C GLY A 213 1.31 -11.38 -13.40
N ARG A 214 2.21 -11.28 -12.40
CA ARG A 214 2.36 -12.31 -11.35
C ARG A 214 1.12 -12.47 -10.45
N ILE A 215 0.23 -11.48 -10.46
CA ILE A 215 -1.00 -11.47 -9.66
C ILE A 215 -2.15 -11.88 -10.58
N HIS A 216 -2.43 -13.17 -10.61
CA HIS A 216 -3.34 -13.77 -11.60
C HIS A 216 -4.82 -13.52 -11.36
N SER A 217 -5.20 -12.98 -10.18
CA SER A 217 -6.61 -12.75 -9.86
C SER A 217 -6.80 -11.64 -8.84
N GLU A 218 -7.98 -11.07 -8.83
CA GLU A 218 -8.46 -10.14 -7.83
C GLU A 218 -8.39 -10.72 -6.40
N ALA A 219 -8.65 -12.02 -6.26
CA ALA A 219 -8.53 -12.71 -4.98
C ALA A 219 -7.07 -12.78 -4.51
N ALA A 220 -6.11 -13.03 -5.41
CA ALA A 220 -4.68 -13.01 -5.11
C ALA A 220 -4.24 -11.61 -4.65
N LEU A 221 -4.68 -10.54 -5.33
CA LEU A 221 -4.40 -9.18 -4.88
C LEU A 221 -5.03 -8.89 -3.51
N ALA A 222 -6.24 -9.38 -3.25
CA ALA A 222 -6.89 -9.19 -1.95
C ALA A 222 -6.11 -9.90 -0.82
N HIS A 223 -5.56 -11.07 -1.08
CA HIS A 223 -4.67 -11.76 -0.15
C HIS A 223 -3.37 -10.99 0.07
N LEU A 224 -2.73 -10.53 -1.01
CA LEU A 224 -1.53 -9.69 -0.94
C LEU A 224 -1.76 -8.43 -0.09
N CYS A 225 -2.90 -7.78 -0.26
CA CYS A 225 -3.25 -6.56 0.48
C CYS A 225 -3.85 -6.83 1.88
N GLY A 226 -3.97 -8.08 2.33
CA GLY A 226 -4.61 -8.42 3.60
C GLY A 226 -6.09 -8.02 3.67
N ALA A 227 -6.78 -7.94 2.52
CA ALA A 227 -8.19 -7.58 2.41
C ALA A 227 -9.10 -8.78 2.06
N ALA A 228 -8.53 -9.96 1.85
CA ALA A 228 -9.30 -11.17 1.59
C ALA A 228 -10.07 -11.61 2.84
N PRO A 229 -11.34 -12.02 2.71
CA PRO A 229 -12.08 -12.63 3.80
C PRO A 229 -11.48 -14.00 4.13
N ILE A 230 -11.15 -14.25 5.39
CA ILE A 230 -10.70 -15.57 5.85
C ILE A 230 -11.88 -16.25 6.55
N PRO A 231 -12.34 -17.40 6.05
CA PRO A 231 -13.42 -18.12 6.71
C PRO A 231 -13.06 -18.49 8.17
N ALA A 232 -14.02 -18.31 9.05
CA ALA A 232 -13.92 -18.64 10.47
C ALA A 232 -15.25 -19.24 10.93
N SER A 233 -15.76 -20.17 10.13
CA SER A 233 -17.05 -20.81 10.34
C SER A 233 -16.89 -22.09 11.15
N SER A 234 -17.84 -22.34 12.05
CA SER A 234 -17.97 -23.61 12.77
C SER A 234 -19.45 -23.94 12.94
N GLY A 235 -19.86 -25.13 12.56
CA GLY A 235 -21.24 -25.56 12.63
C GLY A 235 -22.18 -24.61 11.89
N ARG A 236 -23.18 -24.06 12.59
CA ARG A 236 -24.19 -23.15 12.03
C ARG A 236 -23.73 -21.69 11.90
N THR A 237 -22.53 -21.36 12.33
CA THR A 237 -22.03 -19.96 12.32
C THR A 237 -21.15 -19.73 11.11
N HIS A 238 -21.57 -18.86 10.19
CA HIS A 238 -20.77 -18.41 9.04
C HIS A 238 -20.18 -17.02 9.33
N ARG A 239 -18.88 -16.98 9.63
CA ARG A 239 -18.15 -15.73 9.89
C ARG A 239 -16.84 -15.66 9.11
N HIS A 240 -16.34 -14.45 8.96
CA HIS A 240 -15.02 -14.18 8.39
C HIS A 240 -14.18 -13.42 9.40
N ARG A 241 -12.95 -13.88 9.61
CA ARG A 241 -11.97 -13.18 10.43
C ARG A 241 -11.10 -12.24 9.61
N LEU A 242 -10.43 -11.31 10.30
CA LEU A 242 -9.46 -10.42 9.71
C LEU A 242 -8.26 -11.22 9.16
N ASN A 243 -7.89 -10.95 7.90
CA ASN A 243 -6.60 -11.37 7.36
C ASN A 243 -5.49 -10.52 7.99
N ARG A 244 -4.63 -11.14 8.80
CA ARG A 244 -3.46 -10.48 9.42
C ARG A 244 -2.19 -10.63 8.60
N GLY A 245 -2.23 -11.41 7.53
CA GLY A 245 -1.16 -11.55 6.54
C GLY A 245 -1.20 -10.44 5.50
N GLY A 246 -0.30 -10.53 4.53
CA GLY A 246 -0.23 -9.59 3.43
C GLY A 246 0.56 -8.32 3.72
N ASP A 247 0.64 -7.45 2.71
CA ASP A 247 1.37 -6.19 2.79
C ASP A 247 0.60 -5.15 3.62
N ARG A 248 1.19 -4.76 4.76
CA ARG A 248 0.60 -3.77 5.67
C ARG A 248 0.45 -2.38 5.03
N ARG A 249 1.31 -2.03 4.06
CA ARG A 249 1.28 -0.74 3.36
C ARG A 249 0.11 -0.70 2.40
N ALA A 250 -0.05 -1.74 1.59
CA ALA A 250 -1.23 -1.89 0.73
C ALA A 250 -2.52 -1.91 1.54
N ASN A 251 -2.55 -2.61 2.67
CA ASN A 251 -3.73 -2.60 3.56
C ASN A 251 -4.04 -1.20 4.11
N SER A 252 -3.01 -0.44 4.49
CA SER A 252 -3.15 0.95 4.94
C SER A 252 -3.60 1.88 3.82
N ALA A 253 -3.11 1.68 2.59
CA ALA A 253 -3.55 2.40 1.40
C ALA A 253 -5.05 2.19 1.14
N LEU A 254 -5.50 0.94 1.09
CA LEU A 254 -6.92 0.60 0.95
C LEU A 254 -7.78 1.19 2.08
N HIS A 255 -7.25 1.22 3.30
CA HIS A 255 -7.96 1.82 4.44
C HIS A 255 -8.13 3.32 4.28
N ARG A 256 -7.10 4.03 3.83
CA ARG A 256 -7.16 5.48 3.56
C ARG A 256 -8.17 5.79 2.45
N ILE A 257 -8.17 5.05 1.35
CA ILE A 257 -9.17 5.17 0.29
C ILE A 257 -10.59 4.97 0.85
N ALA A 258 -10.79 3.91 1.64
CA ALA A 258 -12.10 3.63 2.24
C ALA A 258 -12.57 4.77 3.16
N LEU A 259 -11.69 5.35 3.98
CA LEU A 259 -12.03 6.48 4.85
C LEU A 259 -12.40 7.73 4.04
N VAL A 260 -11.64 8.06 3.00
CA VAL A 260 -11.94 9.20 2.11
C VAL A 260 -13.31 9.01 1.47
N ARG A 261 -13.62 7.81 0.95
CA ARG A 261 -14.93 7.50 0.36
C ARG A 261 -16.07 7.58 1.35
N MET A 262 -15.88 7.12 2.58
CA MET A 262 -16.90 7.22 3.63
C MET A 262 -17.26 8.68 3.97
N HIS A 263 -16.34 9.63 3.75
CA HIS A 263 -16.58 11.05 3.99
C HIS A 263 -17.10 11.79 2.77
N HIS A 264 -16.61 11.47 1.58
CA HIS A 264 -16.78 12.31 0.39
C HIS A 264 -17.56 11.66 -0.75
N ASP A 265 -17.78 10.35 -0.73
CA ASP A 265 -18.54 9.63 -1.76
C ASP A 265 -19.94 9.27 -1.27
N GLN A 266 -20.97 9.83 -1.91
CA GLN A 266 -22.36 9.60 -1.52
C GLN A 266 -22.74 8.12 -1.59
N ARG A 267 -22.37 7.44 -2.68
CA ARG A 267 -22.64 6.01 -2.86
C ARG A 267 -22.05 5.16 -1.72
N THR A 268 -20.85 5.49 -1.28
CA THR A 268 -20.23 4.80 -0.14
C THR A 268 -20.96 5.12 1.17
N ARG A 269 -21.42 6.35 1.38
CA ARG A 269 -22.21 6.74 2.56
C ARG A 269 -23.53 5.95 2.63
N ASP A 270 -24.22 5.84 1.50
CA ASP A 270 -25.49 5.10 1.41
C ASP A 270 -25.26 3.60 1.68
N TYR A 271 -24.19 3.03 1.12
CA TYR A 271 -23.77 1.66 1.42
C TYR A 271 -23.50 1.46 2.92
N VAL A 272 -22.75 2.37 3.56
CA VAL A 272 -22.44 2.31 4.99
C VAL A 272 -23.72 2.38 5.82
N ALA A 273 -24.63 3.29 5.50
CA ALA A 273 -25.92 3.42 6.18
C ALA A 273 -26.76 2.14 6.07
N LYS A 274 -26.86 1.57 4.86
CA LYS A 274 -27.55 0.30 4.62
C LYS A 274 -26.95 -0.84 5.46
N ARG A 275 -25.63 -1.04 5.39
CA ARG A 275 -24.96 -2.13 6.11
C ARG A 275 -25.01 -1.96 7.63
N THR A 276 -25.05 -0.73 8.12
CA THR A 276 -25.24 -0.44 9.56
C THR A 276 -26.66 -0.84 10.00
N LYS A 277 -27.69 -0.56 9.19
CA LYS A 277 -29.08 -1.02 9.47
C LYS A 277 -29.19 -2.56 9.46
N GLU A 278 -28.37 -3.24 8.67
CA GLU A 278 -28.28 -4.71 8.64
C GLU A 278 -27.48 -5.28 9.83
N GLY A 279 -27.03 -4.44 10.77
CA GLY A 279 -26.33 -4.86 12.00
C GLY A 279 -24.83 -5.07 11.88
N LEU A 280 -24.18 -4.70 10.75
CA LEU A 280 -22.74 -4.82 10.62
C LEU A 280 -22.03 -3.72 11.42
N SER A 281 -20.95 -4.12 12.11
CA SER A 281 -20.07 -3.17 12.78
C SER A 281 -19.25 -2.35 11.76
N LYS A 282 -18.83 -1.14 12.15
CA LYS A 282 -17.96 -0.27 11.33
C LYS A 282 -16.69 -0.99 10.83
N LYS A 283 -16.12 -1.90 11.63
CA LYS A 283 -14.95 -2.69 11.25
C LYS A 283 -15.26 -3.69 10.13
N GLU A 284 -16.45 -4.29 10.15
CA GLU A 284 -16.90 -5.21 9.10
C GLU A 284 -17.19 -4.47 7.80
N ILE A 285 -17.87 -3.34 7.88
CA ILE A 285 -18.16 -2.48 6.73
C ILE A 285 -16.84 -2.04 6.07
N LEU A 286 -15.84 -1.59 6.84
CA LEU A 286 -14.51 -1.24 6.32
C LEU A 286 -13.83 -2.42 5.61
N ARG A 287 -13.98 -3.66 6.10
CA ARG A 287 -13.45 -4.85 5.40
C ARG A 287 -14.14 -5.06 4.05
N CYS A 288 -15.46 -4.92 4.00
CA CYS A 288 -16.21 -5.01 2.75
C CYS A 288 -15.79 -3.93 1.75
N LEU A 289 -15.67 -2.67 2.21
CA LEU A 289 -15.21 -1.56 1.36
C LEU A 289 -13.80 -1.80 0.82
N LYS A 290 -12.86 -2.21 1.66
CA LYS A 290 -11.50 -2.54 1.19
C LYS A 290 -11.51 -3.64 0.14
N ARG A 291 -12.34 -4.68 0.31
CA ARG A 291 -12.47 -5.74 -0.68
C ARG A 291 -13.06 -5.26 -2.00
N ALA A 292 -14.01 -4.32 -1.96
CA ALA A 292 -14.54 -3.68 -3.18
C ALA A 292 -13.48 -2.82 -3.87
N ILE A 293 -12.71 -2.02 -3.11
CA ILE A 293 -11.63 -1.18 -3.65
C ILE A 293 -10.55 -2.04 -4.33
N VAL A 294 -10.22 -3.21 -3.79
CA VAL A 294 -9.26 -4.13 -4.42
C VAL A 294 -9.66 -4.48 -5.84
N ARG A 295 -10.96 -4.61 -6.17
CA ARG A 295 -11.43 -4.89 -7.54
C ARG A 295 -11.04 -3.79 -8.52
N GLU A 296 -11.21 -2.54 -8.09
CA GLU A 296 -10.84 -1.38 -8.90
C GLU A 296 -9.31 -1.32 -9.06
N VAL A 297 -8.58 -1.49 -7.96
CA VAL A 297 -7.10 -1.52 -7.96
C VAL A 297 -6.56 -2.61 -8.88
N TYR A 298 -7.16 -3.82 -8.85
CA TYR A 298 -6.76 -4.93 -9.71
C TYR A 298 -6.95 -4.61 -11.19
N ARG A 299 -8.10 -4.03 -11.56
CA ARG A 299 -8.36 -3.62 -12.95
C ARG A 299 -7.33 -2.62 -13.44
N VAL A 300 -6.98 -1.65 -12.61
CA VAL A 300 -6.05 -0.58 -12.98
C VAL A 300 -4.61 -1.08 -13.00
N LEU A 301 -4.13 -1.71 -11.93
CA LEU A 301 -2.71 -2.05 -11.78
C LEU A 301 -2.33 -3.37 -12.45
N CYS A 302 -3.25 -4.35 -12.51
CA CYS A 302 -2.93 -5.67 -13.03
C CYS A 302 -3.46 -5.91 -14.47
N LEU A 303 -4.57 -5.25 -14.84
CA LEU A 303 -5.15 -5.37 -16.19
C LEU A 303 -4.92 -4.14 -17.06
N GLY A 304 -4.32 -3.06 -16.54
CA GLY A 304 -4.05 -1.83 -17.30
C GLY A 304 -5.32 -1.08 -17.76
N GLN A 305 -6.47 -1.37 -17.14
CA GLN A 305 -7.74 -0.75 -17.51
C GLN A 305 -7.89 0.61 -16.83
N ALA A 306 -8.32 1.62 -17.59
CA ALA A 306 -8.72 2.88 -16.96
C ALA A 306 -9.90 2.66 -16.01
N VAL A 307 -9.92 3.41 -14.91
CA VAL A 307 -11.15 3.50 -14.10
C VAL A 307 -12.17 4.21 -14.96
N LEU A 308 -13.20 3.50 -15.34
CA LEU A 308 -14.40 4.17 -15.85
C LEU A 308 -14.88 5.09 -14.71
N PRO A 309 -15.12 6.38 -14.98
CA PRO A 309 -15.67 7.26 -13.98
C PRO A 309 -16.90 6.58 -13.39
N THR A 310 -16.89 6.32 -12.10
CA THR A 310 -18.06 5.88 -11.32
C THR A 310 -18.92 7.10 -10.97
N GLY A 311 -19.00 8.07 -11.88
CA GLY A 311 -19.96 9.09 -11.94
C GLY A 311 -20.96 8.60 -12.97
N GLN A 312 -22.23 8.56 -12.60
CA GLN A 312 -23.35 8.48 -13.50
C GLN A 312 -22.90 8.53 -14.97
N VAL A 313 -22.70 7.36 -15.60
CA VAL A 313 -23.08 7.29 -16.99
C VAL A 313 -24.55 7.63 -16.88
N GLU A 314 -24.91 8.84 -17.29
CA GLU A 314 -26.31 9.24 -17.24
C GLU A 314 -27.07 8.11 -17.89
N VAL A 315 -28.11 7.65 -17.24
CA VAL A 315 -28.95 6.55 -17.72
C VAL A 315 -29.31 6.82 -19.19
N ASP A 316 -29.52 8.10 -19.50
CA ASP A 316 -29.74 8.62 -20.84
C ASP A 316 -28.56 8.42 -21.79
N GLU A 317 -27.30 8.50 -21.33
CA GLU A 317 -26.12 8.28 -22.17
C GLU A 317 -25.93 6.80 -22.55
N LEU A 318 -26.23 5.87 -21.63
CA LEU A 318 -26.20 4.42 -21.93
C LEU A 318 -27.26 4.05 -22.96
N LYS A 319 -28.46 4.58 -22.78
CA LYS A 319 -29.59 4.42 -23.71
C LYS A 319 -29.24 5.03 -25.06
N ALA A 320 -28.71 6.25 -25.11
CA ALA A 320 -28.29 6.94 -26.33
C ALA A 320 -27.21 6.14 -27.08
N ARG A 321 -26.16 5.66 -26.39
CA ARG A 321 -25.09 4.83 -27.00
C ARG A 321 -25.59 3.49 -27.53
N ARG A 322 -26.58 2.87 -26.85
CA ARG A 322 -27.21 1.65 -27.34
C ARG A 322 -28.00 1.92 -28.66
N ILE A 323 -28.77 2.99 -28.65
CA ILE A 323 -29.57 3.41 -29.84
C ILE A 323 -28.65 3.78 -30.99
N GLU A 324 -27.59 4.56 -30.78
CA GLU A 324 -26.57 4.92 -31.76
C GLU A 324 -25.94 3.67 -32.39
N ARG A 325 -25.72 2.62 -31.63
CA ARG A 325 -25.20 1.34 -32.12
C ARG A 325 -26.27 0.40 -32.68
N GLN A 326 -27.51 0.88 -32.79
CA GLN A 326 -28.66 0.13 -33.27
C GLN A 326 -28.90 -1.22 -32.58
N LEU A 327 -28.55 -1.31 -31.28
CA LEU A 327 -28.72 -2.51 -30.49
C LEU A 327 -30.06 -2.48 -29.73
N SER A 328 -30.78 -3.60 -29.74
CA SER A 328 -31.94 -3.79 -28.85
C SER A 328 -31.49 -4.09 -27.42
N GLN A 329 -32.36 -3.84 -26.42
CA GLN A 329 -32.10 -4.24 -25.02
C GLN A 329 -31.84 -5.75 -24.91
N ALA A 330 -32.55 -6.56 -25.69
CA ALA A 330 -32.36 -8.02 -25.73
C ALA A 330 -30.96 -8.42 -26.24
N GLN A 331 -30.45 -7.77 -27.30
CA GLN A 331 -29.11 -8.03 -27.83
C GLN A 331 -28.01 -7.61 -26.86
N VAL A 332 -28.21 -6.51 -26.10
CA VAL A 332 -27.27 -6.13 -25.04
C VAL A 332 -27.29 -7.12 -23.89
N ALA A 333 -28.49 -7.54 -23.49
CA ALA A 333 -28.69 -8.54 -22.44
C ALA A 333 -28.03 -9.88 -22.77
N GLU A 334 -28.19 -10.35 -24.00
CA GLU A 334 -27.55 -11.57 -24.51
C GLU A 334 -26.01 -11.49 -24.44
N LYS A 335 -25.43 -10.38 -24.92
CA LYS A 335 -23.97 -10.14 -24.84
C LYS A 335 -23.44 -10.04 -23.41
N LEU A 336 -24.24 -9.59 -22.46
CA LEU A 336 -23.88 -9.47 -21.05
C LEU A 336 -24.29 -10.70 -20.20
N GLY A 337 -24.95 -11.69 -20.80
CA GLY A 337 -25.43 -12.88 -20.10
C GLY A 337 -26.46 -12.58 -18.99
N CYS A 338 -27.36 -11.60 -19.21
CA CYS A 338 -28.36 -11.19 -18.24
C CYS A 338 -29.77 -11.11 -18.87
N ALA A 339 -30.80 -10.99 -18.04
CA ALA A 339 -32.18 -10.84 -18.54
C ALA A 339 -32.40 -9.44 -19.16
N PRO A 340 -33.21 -9.31 -20.25
CA PRO A 340 -33.52 -8.01 -20.87
C PRO A 340 -34.15 -7.00 -19.91
N ALA A 341 -34.96 -7.45 -18.95
CA ALA A 341 -35.54 -6.62 -17.89
C ALA A 341 -34.46 -5.86 -17.09
N ARG A 342 -33.29 -6.48 -16.87
CA ARG A 342 -32.18 -5.85 -16.15
C ARG A 342 -31.54 -4.69 -16.93
N ILE A 343 -31.55 -4.75 -18.26
CA ILE A 343 -31.10 -3.63 -19.11
C ILE A 343 -32.13 -2.51 -19.05
N SER A 344 -33.44 -2.85 -19.09
CA SER A 344 -34.50 -1.87 -18.91
C SER A 344 -34.42 -1.14 -17.58
N ASP A 345 -34.21 -1.88 -16.46
CA ASP A 345 -34.05 -1.31 -15.12
C ASP A 345 -32.82 -0.37 -15.03
N ILE A 346 -31.74 -0.71 -15.74
CA ILE A 346 -30.52 0.13 -15.80
C ILE A 346 -30.78 1.41 -16.62
N GLU A 347 -31.61 1.35 -17.66
CA GLU A 347 -31.94 2.49 -18.55
C GLU A 347 -33.10 3.35 -18.05
N THR A 348 -33.78 2.94 -17.02
CA THR A 348 -34.89 3.70 -16.40
C THR A 348 -34.55 4.29 -15.03
N GLY A 349 -33.43 3.88 -14.39
CA GLY A 349 -32.92 4.37 -13.09
C GLY A 349 -33.33 3.44 -11.95
#